data_36c0f24c9445de89fb3916d1aa8a38e2
#
_entry.id   36c0f24c9445de89fb3916d1aa8a38e2
#
_cell.length_a   1.000
_cell.length_b   1.000
_cell.length_c   1.000
_cell.angle_alpha   90.00
_cell.angle_beta   90.00
_cell.angle_gamma   90.00
#
_symmetry.space_group_name_H-M   'P 1'
#
loop_
_entity.id
_entity.type
_entity.pdbx_description
1 polymer ?
#
loop_
_entity_poly.entity_id
_entity_poly.type
_entity_poly.pdbx_seq_one_letter_code
_entity_poly.pdbx_strand_id
1 'polypeptide(L)'
;REHGVDAGKSVIPVGEDNRILDGTHRVAIAMFYHQKVPIVRLPQIRKVYDYVFFQGRGILADALRYMAYLYLIYDRHSYVACLWPKARERGKRKLCEQLLHRQSGIVYQERKRVSYQKFFQWMLGLYGGQAWVGSREEGYPGLTKKAKACYFRGGSTGIYILTGGTLEEMTALKKEIRQVFGIGNHSIHMTDTKAEAVDAGRQLLFSK
;
A
#
# COMPACT_ATOMS: atom_id res chain seq x y z
N ARG A 1 -8.13 -34.31 -9.67
CA ARG A 1 -8.32 -33.59 -8.39
C ARG A 1 -7.59 -34.27 -7.23
N GLU A 2 -7.33 -35.57 -7.31
CA GLU A 2 -6.75 -36.38 -6.21
C GLU A 2 -5.20 -36.38 -6.17
N HIS A 3 -4.50 -35.93 -7.20
CA HIS A 3 -3.05 -36.15 -7.32
C HIS A 3 -2.17 -34.93 -7.14
N GLY A 4 -2.73 -33.76 -6.83
CA GLY A 4 -1.92 -32.55 -6.57
C GLY A 4 -0.99 -32.15 -7.73
N VAL A 5 0.10 -31.47 -7.41
CA VAL A 5 1.15 -31.13 -8.38
C VAL A 5 2.18 -32.27 -8.42
N ASP A 6 2.17 -33.03 -9.51
CA ASP A 6 3.11 -34.13 -9.72
C ASP A 6 4.52 -33.60 -9.98
N ALA A 7 5.46 -33.89 -9.06
CA ALA A 7 6.86 -33.48 -9.13
C ALA A 7 7.58 -34.06 -10.37
N GLY A 8 7.15 -35.21 -10.86
CA GLY A 8 7.70 -35.83 -12.08
C GLY A 8 7.28 -35.12 -13.35
N LYS A 9 6.19 -34.36 -13.31
CA LYS A 9 5.63 -33.66 -14.47
C LYS A 9 5.86 -32.14 -14.44
N SER A 10 6.00 -31.56 -13.26
CA SER A 10 6.09 -30.12 -13.14
C SER A 10 6.70 -29.69 -11.81
N VAL A 11 7.63 -28.77 -11.88
CA VAL A 11 8.23 -28.08 -10.73
C VAL A 11 7.98 -26.58 -10.84
N ILE A 12 8.01 -25.89 -9.71
CA ILE A 12 7.88 -24.43 -9.64
C ILE A 12 9.28 -23.81 -9.56
N PRO A 13 9.74 -23.07 -10.58
CA PRO A 13 11.00 -22.37 -10.50
C PRO A 13 10.87 -21.16 -9.58
N VAL A 14 11.79 -21.03 -8.62
CA VAL A 14 11.89 -19.91 -7.69
C VAL A 14 13.25 -19.25 -7.80
N GLY A 15 13.28 -17.92 -7.74
CA GLY A 15 14.49 -17.12 -7.80
C GLY A 15 15.25 -17.05 -6.48
N GLU A 16 16.25 -16.17 -6.44
CA GLU A 16 17.15 -15.94 -5.29
C GLU A 16 16.40 -15.60 -4.00
N ASP A 17 15.36 -14.82 -4.10
CA ASP A 17 14.55 -14.31 -2.97
C ASP A 17 13.27 -15.12 -2.73
N ASN A 18 13.25 -16.38 -3.15
CA ASN A 18 12.08 -17.27 -3.14
C ASN A 18 10.87 -16.79 -3.95
N ARG A 19 11.06 -15.81 -4.84
CA ARG A 19 9.99 -15.38 -5.74
C ARG A 19 9.71 -16.42 -6.79
N ILE A 20 8.43 -16.67 -7.03
CA ILE A 20 7.97 -17.56 -8.10
C ILE A 20 8.33 -16.92 -9.43
N LEU A 21 9.11 -17.63 -10.26
CA LEU A 21 9.50 -17.19 -11.60
C LEU A 21 8.47 -17.62 -12.66
N ASP A 22 7.81 -18.74 -12.42
CA ASP A 22 6.70 -19.28 -13.23
C ASP A 22 5.83 -20.22 -12.42
N GLY A 23 4.63 -20.50 -12.88
CA GLY A 23 3.71 -21.46 -12.27
C GLY A 23 2.83 -20.86 -11.15
N THR A 24 2.60 -19.56 -11.15
CA THR A 24 1.75 -18.88 -10.15
C THR A 24 0.37 -19.51 -10.00
N HIS A 25 -0.29 -19.90 -11.09
CA HIS A 25 -1.60 -20.58 -11.03
C HIS A 25 -1.52 -21.93 -10.32
N ARG A 26 -0.46 -22.72 -10.59
CA ARG A 26 -0.23 -24.02 -9.92
C ARG A 26 -0.01 -23.84 -8.43
N VAL A 27 0.75 -22.81 -8.04
CA VAL A 27 0.96 -22.47 -6.62
C VAL A 27 -0.37 -22.03 -5.99
N ALA A 28 -1.15 -21.17 -6.64
CA ALA A 28 -2.44 -20.72 -6.13
C ALA A 28 -3.41 -21.90 -5.92
N ILE A 29 -3.47 -22.83 -6.88
CA ILE A 29 -4.30 -24.03 -6.75
C ILE A 29 -3.81 -24.91 -5.59
N ALA A 30 -2.51 -25.14 -5.48
CA ALA A 30 -1.94 -25.94 -4.41
C ALA A 30 -2.19 -25.29 -3.02
N MET A 31 -2.08 -23.98 -2.90
CA MET A 31 -2.40 -23.24 -1.68
C MET A 31 -3.89 -23.41 -1.31
N PHE A 32 -4.79 -23.30 -2.29
CA PHE A 32 -6.22 -23.48 -2.05
C PHE A 32 -6.56 -24.88 -1.52
N TYR A 33 -5.85 -25.92 -1.99
CA TYR A 33 -6.03 -27.30 -1.54
C TYR A 33 -5.07 -27.70 -0.40
N HIS A 34 -4.34 -26.77 0.19
CA HIS A 34 -3.34 -27.01 1.25
C HIS A 34 -2.28 -28.07 0.87
N GLN A 35 -1.89 -28.09 -0.40
CA GLN A 35 -0.91 -29.04 -0.93
C GLN A 35 0.48 -28.40 -1.05
N LYS A 36 1.52 -29.21 -0.89
CA LYS A 36 2.90 -28.82 -1.16
C LYS A 36 3.17 -28.86 -2.66
N VAL A 37 4.03 -27.97 -3.14
CA VAL A 37 4.52 -27.98 -4.52
C VAL A 37 6.03 -28.24 -4.54
N PRO A 38 6.51 -29.04 -5.50
CA PRO A 38 7.94 -29.19 -5.69
C PRO A 38 8.52 -27.90 -6.29
N ILE A 39 9.66 -27.47 -5.78
CA ILE A 39 10.34 -26.28 -6.25
C ILE A 39 11.74 -26.62 -6.81
N VAL A 40 12.20 -25.85 -7.79
CA VAL A 40 13.60 -25.79 -8.21
C VAL A 40 14.11 -24.38 -7.96
N ARG A 41 15.26 -24.27 -7.30
CA ARG A 41 15.89 -22.97 -7.01
C ARG A 41 16.82 -22.57 -8.14
N LEU A 42 16.64 -21.35 -8.64
CA LEU A 42 17.47 -20.71 -9.66
C LEU A 42 18.08 -19.43 -9.06
N PRO A 43 19.13 -19.55 -8.24
CA PRO A 43 19.64 -18.44 -7.42
C PRO A 43 20.20 -17.28 -8.24
N GLN A 44 20.54 -17.51 -9.51
CA GLN A 44 21.08 -16.47 -10.40
C GLN A 44 19.98 -15.67 -11.13
N ILE A 45 18.72 -16.07 -10.97
CA ILE A 45 17.62 -15.42 -11.67
C ILE A 45 16.83 -14.54 -10.69
N ARG A 46 16.89 -13.24 -10.96
CA ARG A 46 16.08 -12.24 -10.26
C ARG A 46 15.11 -11.58 -11.23
N LYS A 47 13.85 -11.94 -11.16
CA LYS A 47 12.76 -11.26 -11.89
C LYS A 47 11.85 -10.57 -10.91
N VAL A 48 11.55 -9.30 -11.16
CA VAL A 48 10.61 -8.52 -10.36
C VAL A 48 9.33 -8.35 -11.17
N TYR A 49 8.26 -8.97 -10.70
CA TYR A 49 6.91 -8.82 -11.22
C TYR A 49 6.12 -7.93 -10.27
N ASP A 50 6.48 -6.64 -10.24
CA ASP A 50 5.81 -5.62 -9.44
C ASP A 50 4.76 -4.86 -10.27
N TYR A 51 4.09 -3.90 -9.65
CA TYR A 51 3.09 -3.08 -10.34
C TYR A 51 3.68 -2.28 -11.51
N VAL A 52 4.96 -1.88 -11.46
CA VAL A 52 5.63 -1.15 -12.54
C VAL A 52 5.81 -2.04 -13.77
N PHE A 53 6.21 -3.29 -13.55
CA PHE A 53 6.29 -4.30 -14.62
C PHE A 53 4.93 -4.50 -15.30
N PHE A 54 3.86 -4.68 -14.52
CA PHE A 54 2.52 -4.88 -15.07
C PHE A 54 1.97 -3.62 -15.74
N GLN A 55 2.23 -2.45 -15.17
CA GLN A 55 1.88 -1.16 -15.78
C GLN A 55 2.56 -0.99 -17.12
N GLY A 56 3.86 -1.31 -17.23
CA GLY A 56 4.62 -1.28 -18.49
C GLY A 56 4.11 -2.27 -19.53
N ARG A 57 3.37 -3.31 -19.13
CA ARG A 57 2.68 -4.26 -20.00
C ARG A 57 1.26 -3.86 -20.38
N GLY A 58 0.81 -2.66 -20.03
CA GLY A 58 -0.51 -2.15 -20.37
C GLY A 58 -1.64 -2.66 -19.49
N ILE A 59 -1.36 -3.25 -18.33
CA ILE A 59 -2.40 -3.60 -17.36
C ILE A 59 -3.09 -2.33 -16.87
N LEU A 60 -4.42 -2.33 -16.93
CA LEU A 60 -5.25 -1.18 -16.56
C LEU A 60 -5.06 -0.78 -15.09
N ALA A 61 -5.09 0.51 -14.82
CA ALA A 61 -4.91 1.05 -13.47
C ALA A 61 -5.88 0.46 -12.43
N ASP A 62 -7.13 0.20 -12.83
CA ASP A 62 -8.12 -0.40 -11.92
C ASP A 62 -7.77 -1.85 -11.56
N ALA A 63 -7.21 -2.62 -12.49
CA ALA A 63 -6.72 -3.97 -12.22
C ALA A 63 -5.51 -3.92 -11.27
N LEU A 64 -4.59 -2.98 -11.46
CA LEU A 64 -3.44 -2.79 -10.57
C LEU A 64 -3.89 -2.38 -9.15
N ARG A 65 -4.89 -1.50 -9.02
CA ARG A 65 -5.49 -1.15 -7.72
C ARG A 65 -6.11 -2.36 -7.04
N TYR A 66 -6.83 -3.18 -7.82
CA TYR A 66 -7.44 -4.40 -7.29
C TYR A 66 -6.38 -5.40 -6.82
N MET A 67 -5.31 -5.61 -7.57
CA MET A 67 -4.18 -6.46 -7.16
C MET A 67 -3.53 -5.94 -5.87
N ALA A 68 -3.31 -4.62 -5.77
CA ALA A 68 -2.76 -3.99 -4.57
C ALA A 68 -3.70 -4.15 -3.35
N TYR A 69 -5.00 -4.07 -3.56
CA TYR A 69 -6.00 -4.28 -2.52
C TYR A 69 -6.05 -5.74 -2.06
N LEU A 70 -5.98 -6.69 -2.98
CA LEU A 70 -5.87 -8.11 -2.62
C LEU A 70 -4.60 -8.37 -1.81
N TYR A 71 -3.49 -7.72 -2.17
CA TYR A 71 -2.27 -7.79 -1.36
C TYR A 71 -2.51 -7.31 0.08
N LEU A 72 -3.20 -6.18 0.26
CA LEU A 72 -3.60 -5.71 1.59
C LEU A 72 -4.47 -6.72 2.35
N ILE A 73 -5.34 -7.47 1.67
CA ILE A 73 -6.19 -8.48 2.33
C ILE A 73 -5.37 -9.68 2.83
N TYR A 74 -4.44 -10.17 2.03
CA TYR A 74 -3.77 -11.44 2.29
C TYR A 74 -2.42 -11.33 3.00
N ASP A 75 -1.67 -10.23 2.79
CA ASP A 75 -0.39 -10.03 3.47
C ASP A 75 -0.58 -9.52 4.90
N ARG A 76 0.10 -10.14 5.86
CA ARG A 76 -0.04 -9.81 7.29
C ARG A 76 0.70 -8.55 7.72
N HIS A 77 1.73 -8.16 6.98
CA HIS A 77 2.64 -7.05 7.29
C HIS A 77 2.55 -5.95 6.25
N SER A 78 1.32 -5.60 5.86
CA SER A 78 1.06 -4.55 4.89
C SER A 78 0.46 -3.30 5.54
N TYR A 79 0.85 -2.14 5.02
CA TYR A 79 0.45 -0.82 5.52
C TYR A 79 0.00 0.07 4.36
N VAL A 80 -0.85 1.04 4.66
CA VAL A 80 -1.19 2.11 3.73
C VAL A 80 -0.60 3.42 4.24
N ALA A 81 0.22 4.07 3.41
CA ALA A 81 0.72 5.40 3.70
C ALA A 81 0.10 6.44 2.75
N CYS A 82 -0.30 7.58 3.31
CA CYS A 82 -0.88 8.70 2.59
C CYS A 82 -0.03 9.95 2.80
N LEU A 83 0.68 10.38 1.77
CA LEU A 83 1.38 11.65 1.79
C LEU A 83 0.42 12.75 1.36
N TRP A 84 0.06 13.64 2.30
CA TRP A 84 -1.00 14.62 2.11
C TRP A 84 -0.64 15.73 1.09
N PRO A 85 -1.63 16.40 0.50
CA PRO A 85 -1.40 17.47 -0.49
C PRO A 85 -0.55 18.63 0.01
N LYS A 86 -0.54 18.91 1.32
CA LYS A 86 0.28 19.95 1.94
C LYS A 86 1.78 19.64 1.89
N ALA A 87 2.15 18.37 1.93
CA ALA A 87 3.52 17.86 1.78
C ALA A 87 3.92 17.88 0.29
N ARG A 88 4.05 19.05 -0.32
CA ARG A 88 4.13 19.26 -1.78
C ARG A 88 5.53 19.50 -2.34
N GLU A 89 6.51 19.83 -1.51
CA GLU A 89 7.87 20.14 -1.95
C GLU A 89 8.49 18.94 -2.69
N ARG A 90 8.85 19.15 -3.96
CA ARG A 90 9.29 18.08 -4.86
C ARG A 90 10.52 17.34 -4.32
N GLY A 91 11.51 18.04 -3.81
CA GLY A 91 12.73 17.46 -3.24
C GLY A 91 12.42 16.59 -2.02
N LYS A 92 11.59 17.10 -1.10
CA LYS A 92 11.17 16.36 0.10
C LYS A 92 10.31 15.14 -0.24
N ARG A 93 9.44 15.23 -1.25
CA ARG A 93 8.69 14.06 -1.73
C ARG A 93 9.60 12.97 -2.29
N LYS A 94 10.62 13.36 -3.08
CA LYS A 94 11.60 12.39 -3.59
C LYS A 94 12.35 11.70 -2.45
N LEU A 95 12.78 12.47 -1.45
CA LEU A 95 13.43 11.91 -0.26
C LEU A 95 12.49 10.97 0.52
N CYS A 96 11.22 11.34 0.69
CA CYS A 96 10.21 10.48 1.31
C CYS A 96 10.05 9.16 0.56
N GLU A 97 9.96 9.19 -0.77
CA GLU A 97 9.87 7.98 -1.59
C GLU A 97 11.14 7.10 -1.47
N GLN A 98 12.31 7.70 -1.39
CA GLN A 98 13.56 6.96 -1.12
C GLN A 98 13.57 6.30 0.27
N LEU A 99 13.06 6.98 1.29
CA LEU A 99 12.91 6.42 2.64
C LEU A 99 11.94 5.23 2.64
N LEU A 100 10.79 5.36 1.99
CA LEU A 100 9.83 4.28 1.83
C LEU A 100 10.46 3.08 1.12
N HIS A 101 11.20 3.29 0.03
CA HIS A 101 11.87 2.21 -0.71
C HIS A 101 12.98 1.53 0.11
N ARG A 102 13.70 2.27 0.96
CA ARG A 102 14.81 1.73 1.75
C ARG A 102 14.34 0.92 2.94
N GLN A 103 13.25 1.32 3.59
CA GLN A 103 12.79 0.75 4.87
C GLN A 103 11.57 -0.15 4.71
N SER A 104 10.94 -0.18 3.53
CA SER A 104 9.79 -1.06 3.23
C SER A 104 9.77 -1.44 1.75
N GLY A 105 9.04 -2.50 1.40
CA GLY A 105 8.70 -2.80 0.02
C GLY A 105 7.51 -1.95 -0.45
N ILE A 106 7.59 -1.30 -1.61
CA ILE A 106 6.44 -0.64 -2.23
C ILE A 106 5.75 -1.62 -3.17
N VAL A 107 4.58 -2.11 -2.76
CA VAL A 107 3.73 -3.02 -3.55
C VAL A 107 3.00 -2.26 -4.65
N TYR A 108 2.55 -1.04 -4.35
CA TYR A 108 1.82 -0.17 -5.26
C TYR A 108 1.94 1.28 -4.83
N GLN A 109 2.00 2.18 -5.80
CA GLN A 109 1.87 3.62 -5.52
C GLN A 109 1.10 4.33 -6.62
N GLU A 110 0.35 5.35 -6.20
CA GLU A 110 -0.29 6.28 -7.12
C GLU A 110 -0.39 7.69 -6.52
N ARG A 111 -0.66 8.68 -7.36
CA ARG A 111 -0.94 10.05 -6.93
C ARG A 111 -2.31 10.48 -7.43
N LYS A 112 -3.17 10.93 -6.51
CA LYS A 112 -4.50 11.42 -6.83
C LYS A 112 -4.64 12.91 -6.49
N ARG A 113 -5.18 13.67 -7.41
CA ARG A 113 -5.68 15.03 -7.16
C ARG A 113 -7.17 14.95 -6.98
N VAL A 114 -7.65 15.45 -5.86
CA VAL A 114 -9.09 15.43 -5.53
C VAL A 114 -9.54 16.79 -5.03
N SER A 115 -10.84 17.07 -5.12
CA SER A 115 -11.44 18.24 -4.50
C SER A 115 -11.28 18.20 -2.98
N TYR A 116 -11.43 19.37 -2.32
CA TYR A 116 -11.41 19.41 -0.85
C TYR A 116 -12.52 18.54 -0.24
N GLN A 117 -13.71 18.55 -0.85
CA GLN A 117 -14.84 17.74 -0.38
C GLN A 117 -14.50 16.24 -0.42
N LYS A 118 -13.94 15.76 -1.52
CA LYS A 118 -13.51 14.36 -1.63
C LYS A 118 -12.38 14.02 -0.66
N PHE A 119 -11.42 14.92 -0.51
CA PHE A 119 -10.35 14.79 0.47
C PHE A 119 -10.88 14.69 1.90
N PHE A 120 -11.86 15.54 2.25
CA PHE A 120 -12.52 15.52 3.55
C PHE A 120 -13.21 14.17 3.80
N GLN A 121 -13.92 13.63 2.80
CA GLN A 121 -14.54 12.30 2.89
C GLN A 121 -13.52 11.19 3.12
N TRP A 122 -12.36 11.26 2.46
CA TRP A 122 -11.27 10.31 2.73
C TRP A 122 -10.79 10.39 4.18
N MET A 123 -10.57 11.60 4.66
CA MET A 123 -10.15 11.81 6.05
C MET A 123 -11.21 11.35 7.05
N LEU A 124 -12.50 11.54 6.75
CA LEU A 124 -13.59 11.05 7.58
C LEU A 124 -13.60 9.52 7.66
N GLY A 125 -13.37 8.82 6.56
CA GLY A 125 -13.26 7.37 6.56
C GLY A 125 -12.03 6.85 7.30
N LEU A 126 -10.90 7.56 7.25
CA LEU A 126 -9.66 7.17 7.94
C LEU A 126 -9.70 7.48 9.45
N TYR A 127 -10.45 8.48 9.88
CA TYR A 127 -10.38 8.99 11.27
C TYR A 127 -11.73 9.02 11.99
N GLY A 128 -12.84 8.74 11.31
CA GLY A 128 -14.19 8.98 11.79
C GLY A 128 -14.57 8.33 13.12
N GLY A 129 -13.88 7.27 13.53
CA GLY A 129 -14.09 6.62 14.82
C GLY A 129 -13.28 7.23 16.00
N GLN A 130 -12.48 8.27 15.76
CA GLN A 130 -11.61 8.84 16.77
C GLN A 130 -12.28 10.02 17.49
N ALA A 131 -12.19 10.07 18.82
CA ALA A 131 -12.88 11.07 19.66
C ALA A 131 -12.56 12.53 19.27
N TRP A 132 -11.33 12.84 18.84
CA TRP A 132 -10.93 14.19 18.46
C TRP A 132 -11.59 14.72 17.17
N VAL A 133 -12.21 13.85 16.39
CA VAL A 133 -12.87 14.20 15.12
C VAL A 133 -14.08 15.13 15.36
N GLY A 134 -14.78 14.94 16.46
CA GLY A 134 -16.05 15.59 16.76
C GLY A 134 -17.24 14.87 16.13
N SER A 135 -18.44 15.31 16.48
CA SER A 135 -19.69 14.70 16.02
C SER A 135 -20.14 15.21 14.64
N ARG A 136 -21.07 14.48 14.03
CA ARG A 136 -21.71 14.88 12.77
C ARG A 136 -22.55 16.14 12.93
N GLU A 137 -23.25 16.24 14.04
CA GLU A 137 -24.11 17.38 14.40
C GLU A 137 -23.32 18.67 14.51
N GLU A 138 -22.07 18.59 14.98
CA GLU A 138 -21.14 19.71 15.09
C GLU A 138 -20.35 19.97 13.78
N GLY A 139 -20.56 19.19 12.73
CA GLY A 139 -19.84 19.31 11.47
C GLY A 139 -18.39 18.84 11.53
N TYR A 140 -18.04 17.92 12.43
CA TYR A 140 -16.71 17.34 12.59
C TYR A 140 -15.59 18.39 12.79
N PRO A 141 -15.65 19.21 13.87
CA PRO A 141 -14.75 20.37 14.00
C PRO A 141 -13.26 20.00 14.02
N GLY A 142 -12.90 18.93 14.71
CA GLY A 142 -11.51 18.45 14.76
C GLY A 142 -11.01 17.96 13.40
N LEU A 143 -11.84 17.20 12.68
CA LEU A 143 -11.51 16.74 11.34
C LEU A 143 -11.40 17.91 10.35
N THR A 144 -12.32 18.87 10.42
CA THR A 144 -12.31 20.08 9.59
C THR A 144 -10.99 20.85 9.76
N LYS A 145 -10.54 21.04 10.99
CA LYS A 145 -9.24 21.67 11.31
C LYS A 145 -8.08 20.88 10.68
N LYS A 146 -8.07 19.56 10.87
CA LYS A 146 -7.01 18.71 10.32
C LYS A 146 -7.04 18.67 8.78
N ALA A 147 -8.22 18.55 8.17
CA ALA A 147 -8.34 18.52 6.71
C ALA A 147 -7.83 19.81 6.08
N LYS A 148 -8.18 20.98 6.62
CA LYS A 148 -7.64 22.28 6.18
C LYS A 148 -6.12 22.35 6.30
N ALA A 149 -5.53 21.81 7.38
CA ALA A 149 -4.09 21.80 7.59
C ALA A 149 -3.34 20.84 6.65
N CYS A 150 -3.97 19.73 6.22
CA CYS A 150 -3.38 18.71 5.33
C CYS A 150 -3.62 19.00 3.84
N TYR A 151 -4.67 19.77 3.50
CA TYR A 151 -5.06 20.05 2.12
C TYR A 151 -4.26 21.22 1.53
N PHE A 152 -4.01 21.08 0.24
CA PHE A 152 -3.51 22.18 -0.61
C PHE A 152 -4.16 22.10 -1.98
N ARG A 153 -4.80 23.18 -2.42
CA ARG A 153 -5.46 23.25 -3.73
C ARG A 153 -4.44 23.03 -4.86
N GLY A 154 -4.72 22.07 -5.74
CA GLY A 154 -3.79 21.67 -6.82
C GLY A 154 -2.69 20.69 -6.36
N GLY A 155 -2.56 20.43 -5.06
CA GLY A 155 -1.69 19.37 -4.56
C GLY A 155 -2.25 17.97 -4.82
N SER A 156 -1.40 16.96 -4.73
CA SER A 156 -1.80 15.56 -4.86
C SER A 156 -1.55 14.78 -3.58
N THR A 157 -2.45 13.88 -3.23
CA THR A 157 -2.19 12.83 -2.24
C THR A 157 -1.35 11.73 -2.88
N GLY A 158 -0.21 11.39 -2.28
CA GLY A 158 0.52 10.17 -2.61
C GLY A 158 -0.08 9.02 -1.80
N ILE A 159 -0.44 7.93 -2.46
CA ILE A 159 -0.97 6.72 -1.84
C ILE A 159 0.05 5.62 -2.08
N TYR A 160 0.48 4.95 -1.02
CA TYR A 160 1.48 3.88 -1.06
C TYR A 160 0.95 2.66 -0.32
N ILE A 161 0.97 1.52 -0.97
CA ILE A 161 0.78 0.21 -0.34
C ILE A 161 2.17 -0.35 -0.06
N LEU A 162 2.45 -0.56 1.22
CA LEU A 162 3.75 -0.96 1.72
C LEU A 162 3.69 -2.38 2.27
N THR A 163 4.82 -3.08 2.20
CA THR A 163 4.99 -4.40 2.82
C THR A 163 6.30 -4.46 3.61
N GLY A 164 6.34 -5.35 4.59
CA GLY A 164 7.52 -5.56 5.44
C GLY A 164 7.64 -4.54 6.57
N GLY A 165 8.53 -4.85 7.49
CA GLY A 165 8.74 -4.08 8.69
C GLY A 165 7.73 -4.40 9.81
N THR A 166 8.17 -4.17 11.04
CA THR A 166 7.34 -4.22 12.24
C THR A 166 6.56 -2.90 12.39
N LEU A 167 5.53 -2.88 13.23
CA LEU A 167 4.82 -1.65 13.57
C LEU A 167 5.75 -0.57 14.15
N GLU A 168 6.76 -0.98 14.91
CA GLU A 168 7.74 -0.08 15.49
C GLU A 168 8.60 0.58 14.40
N GLU A 169 9.13 -0.20 13.46
CA GLU A 169 9.89 0.30 12.30
C GLU A 169 9.05 1.24 11.43
N MET A 170 7.81 0.89 11.15
CA MET A 170 6.90 1.72 10.37
C MET A 170 6.52 3.02 11.10
N THR A 171 6.42 2.96 12.43
CA THR A 171 6.19 4.15 13.27
C THR A 171 7.43 5.06 13.27
N ALA A 172 8.63 4.50 13.32
CA ALA A 172 9.89 5.26 13.20
C ALA A 172 9.99 5.93 11.83
N LEU A 173 9.71 5.19 10.74
CA LEU A 173 9.67 5.72 9.38
C LEU A 173 8.65 6.86 9.23
N LYS A 174 7.46 6.71 9.82
CA LYS A 174 6.42 7.76 9.86
C LYS A 174 6.95 9.04 10.55
N LYS A 175 7.71 8.91 11.63
CA LYS A 175 8.32 10.03 12.35
C LYS A 175 9.41 10.71 11.49
N GLU A 176 10.29 9.92 10.87
CA GLU A 176 11.35 10.42 10.00
C GLU A 176 10.77 11.22 8.82
N ILE A 177 9.75 10.72 8.14
CA ILE A 177 9.07 11.44 7.05
C ILE A 177 8.43 12.74 7.54
N ARG A 178 7.85 12.77 8.75
CA ARG A 178 7.30 14.00 9.35
C ARG A 178 8.37 15.05 9.58
N GLN A 179 9.57 14.65 9.98
CA GLN A 179 10.72 15.54 10.16
C GLN A 179 11.18 16.14 8.82
N VAL A 180 11.25 15.34 7.76
CA VAL A 180 11.59 15.80 6.39
C VAL A 180 10.72 16.98 5.97
N PHE A 181 9.41 16.92 6.22
CA PHE A 181 8.50 17.98 5.82
C PHE A 181 8.44 19.15 6.82
N GLY A 182 8.69 18.91 8.09
CA GLY A 182 8.63 19.95 9.15
C GLY A 182 7.20 20.44 9.47
N ILE A 183 6.17 19.73 9.02
CA ILE A 183 4.75 20.05 9.28
C ILE A 183 4.04 18.98 10.10
N GLY A 184 4.82 18.12 10.76
CA GLY A 184 4.33 17.08 11.68
C GLY A 184 3.30 16.14 11.03
N ASN A 185 2.22 15.87 11.77
CA ASN A 185 1.15 14.96 11.35
C ASN A 185 0.28 15.48 10.19
N HIS A 186 0.59 16.66 9.63
CA HIS A 186 -0.03 17.21 8.43
C HIS A 186 0.69 16.80 7.14
N SER A 187 1.81 16.06 7.24
CA SER A 187 2.57 15.56 6.09
C SER A 187 2.12 14.18 5.64
N ILE A 188 2.06 13.23 6.56
CA ILE A 188 1.80 11.82 6.27
C ILE A 188 0.86 11.19 7.31
N HIS A 189 -0.05 10.33 6.82
CA HIS A 189 -0.72 9.29 7.59
C HIS A 189 -0.14 7.94 7.20
N MET A 190 -0.07 7.02 8.14
CA MET A 190 0.27 5.63 7.91
C MET A 190 -0.56 4.80 8.87
N THR A 191 -1.18 3.73 8.38
CA THR A 191 -2.01 2.82 9.17
C THR A 191 -1.16 2.07 10.19
N ASP A 192 -1.75 1.78 11.34
CA ASP A 192 -1.06 1.11 12.44
C ASP A 192 -1.54 -0.35 12.62
N THR A 193 -2.69 -0.70 12.02
CA THR A 193 -3.25 -2.05 12.09
C THR A 193 -3.60 -2.60 10.70
N LYS A 194 -3.72 -3.92 10.63
CA LYS A 194 -4.15 -4.62 9.42
C LYS A 194 -5.57 -4.20 8.98
N ALA A 195 -6.49 -4.09 9.92
CA ALA A 195 -7.87 -3.66 9.66
C ALA A 195 -7.90 -2.26 9.06
N GLU A 196 -7.17 -1.31 9.66
CA GLU A 196 -7.02 0.04 9.10
C GLU A 196 -6.43 0.03 7.70
N ALA A 197 -5.41 -0.81 7.44
CA ALA A 197 -4.79 -0.89 6.12
C ALA A 197 -5.78 -1.37 5.05
N VAL A 198 -6.60 -2.38 5.34
CA VAL A 198 -7.62 -2.88 4.41
C VAL A 198 -8.69 -1.82 4.15
N ASP A 199 -9.20 -1.16 5.21
CA ASP A 199 -10.23 -0.14 5.07
C ASP A 199 -9.72 1.11 4.34
N ALA A 200 -8.52 1.58 4.68
CA ALA A 200 -7.87 2.69 3.99
C ALA A 200 -7.63 2.35 2.51
N GLY A 201 -7.12 1.15 2.21
CA GLY A 201 -6.90 0.69 0.85
C GLY A 201 -8.19 0.68 0.04
N ARG A 202 -9.27 0.08 0.58
CA ARG A 202 -10.58 0.07 -0.09
C ARG A 202 -11.06 1.47 -0.42
N GLN A 203 -10.97 2.39 0.56
CA GLN A 203 -11.45 3.74 0.39
C GLN A 203 -10.61 4.54 -0.61
N LEU A 204 -9.29 4.51 -0.49
CA LEU A 204 -8.40 5.38 -1.27
C LEU A 204 -8.20 4.89 -2.70
N LEU A 205 -8.21 3.58 -2.93
CA LEU A 205 -7.99 3.02 -4.26
C LEU A 205 -9.27 3.09 -5.12
N PHE A 206 -10.46 2.85 -4.54
CA PHE A 206 -11.70 2.68 -5.31
C PHE A 206 -12.72 3.79 -5.18
N SER A 207 -12.54 4.76 -4.28
CA SER A 207 -13.45 5.90 -4.23
C SER A 207 -13.33 6.74 -5.51
N LYS A 208 -14.39 6.78 -6.29
CA LYS A 208 -14.58 7.65 -7.47
C LYS A 208 -14.76 9.11 -7.06
#